data_f992c5d2f5faff3e8e28bb468821b17e
#
_entry.id   f992c5d2f5faff3e8e28bb468821b17e
#
_cell.length_a   1.000
_cell.length_b   1.000
_cell.length_c   1.000
_cell.angle_alpha   90.00
_cell.angle_beta   90.00
_cell.angle_gamma   90.00
#
_symmetry.space_group_name_H-M   'P 1'
#
loop_
_entity.id
_entity.type
_entity.pdbx_description
1 polymer ?
#
loop_
_entity_poly.entity_id
_entity_poly.type
_entity_poly.pdbx_seq_one_letter_code
_entity_poly.pdbx_strand_id
1 'polypeptide(L)'
;MLMPIIGRISTLLFGMAILIAGHGLQLAYVPLRAELFGWSNLAAGMLGSVYFSGFLLGCFLVPYLVSRSGHIRSFAALSSLGTASILALALSENYVFWLALRFLVGVSVAGLYLVIESWFNELVVEDNRGTVLAFYTMIALFAMASGQLLLKVSPIEDGSLLILAAMLFVAAAIPICLTRTAQPSQIPSASFSPFLVLRTSTAATIGALISGLVTGSYYGLAPAYGLQIGLAIDEISTMMALGIIGGALTQLPLGRLSDKMDRRIVIFSIMIVGALVSLLMLFSGVEGVPYLMVFYGGCAMPLYALSLAHASDNSASSSFLEIGTGLMIVHALGAIVGPLLVAQAMSLIGAHAFFIVNGLILMLGGSAIFVLTKIRGSAREHFTEFEMATTVGAQGAITLDPRVESE
;
A
#
# COMPACT_ATOMS: atom_id res chain seq x y z
N MET A 1 21.40 20.76 13.30
CA MET A 1 21.89 19.73 12.36
C MET A 1 20.82 19.19 11.39
N LEU A 2 19.51 19.29 11.68
CA LEU A 2 18.40 18.84 10.80
C LEU A 2 18.18 19.72 9.52
N MET A 3 18.39 21.03 9.58
CA MET A 3 18.12 21.94 8.44
C MET A 3 18.81 21.59 7.11
N PRO A 4 20.11 21.27 7.04
CA PRO A 4 20.74 20.92 5.75
C PRO A 4 20.28 19.57 5.21
N ILE A 5 19.87 18.64 6.06
CA ILE A 5 19.32 17.34 5.66
C ILE A 5 17.91 17.53 5.07
N ILE A 6 17.06 18.31 5.74
CA ILE A 6 15.71 18.64 5.26
C ILE A 6 15.78 19.30 3.87
N GLY A 7 16.74 20.21 3.62
CA GLY A 7 16.91 20.84 2.31
C GLY A 7 17.29 19.86 1.19
N ARG A 8 18.05 18.81 1.49
CA ARG A 8 18.41 17.76 0.51
C ARG A 8 17.29 16.75 0.26
N ILE A 9 16.51 16.44 1.29
CA ILE A 9 15.42 15.47 1.24
C ILE A 9 14.13 16.13 0.73
N SER A 10 13.93 17.44 0.92
CA SER A 10 12.69 18.15 0.56
C SER A 10 12.29 17.99 -0.92
N THR A 11 13.25 18.02 -1.81
CA THR A 11 13.01 17.83 -3.26
C THR A 11 12.46 16.43 -3.57
N LEU A 12 13.03 15.41 -2.93
CA LEU A 12 12.58 14.03 -3.07
C LEU A 12 11.20 13.83 -2.43
N LEU A 13 10.98 14.37 -1.21
CA LEU A 13 9.68 14.32 -0.52
C LEU A 13 8.59 15.03 -1.32
N PHE A 14 8.90 16.17 -1.92
CA PHE A 14 7.96 16.91 -2.75
C PHE A 14 7.60 16.13 -4.03
N GLY A 15 8.60 15.61 -4.75
CA GLY A 15 8.36 14.76 -5.92
C GLY A 15 7.56 13.51 -5.58
N MET A 16 7.88 12.85 -4.47
CA MET A 16 7.15 11.71 -3.96
C MET A 16 5.68 12.07 -3.65
N ALA A 17 5.44 13.18 -2.95
CA ALA A 17 4.08 13.60 -2.59
C ALA A 17 3.22 13.83 -3.84
N ILE A 18 3.76 14.49 -4.87
CA ILE A 18 3.08 14.69 -6.16
C ILE A 18 2.78 13.36 -6.82
N LEU A 19 3.75 12.45 -6.89
CA LEU A 19 3.59 11.11 -7.48
C LEU A 19 2.48 10.33 -6.78
N ILE A 20 2.53 10.29 -5.44
CA ILE A 20 1.57 9.54 -4.63
C ILE A 20 0.17 10.14 -4.72
N ALA A 21 0.03 11.45 -4.83
CA ALA A 21 -1.26 12.09 -5.08
C ALA A 21 -1.85 11.66 -6.44
N GLY A 22 -1.05 11.67 -7.52
CA GLY A 22 -1.46 11.16 -8.83
C GLY A 22 -1.82 9.67 -8.79
N HIS A 23 -1.05 8.88 -8.05
CA HIS A 23 -1.34 7.45 -7.83
C HIS A 23 -2.66 7.25 -7.06
N GLY A 24 -2.89 8.00 -5.99
CA GLY A 24 -4.14 7.97 -5.23
C GLY A 24 -5.35 8.28 -6.10
N LEU A 25 -5.28 9.33 -6.91
CA LEU A 25 -6.34 9.69 -7.84
C LEU A 25 -6.70 8.55 -8.80
N GLN A 26 -5.69 7.97 -9.48
CA GLN A 26 -5.96 6.92 -10.45
C GLN A 26 -6.45 5.60 -9.81
N LEU A 27 -6.05 5.31 -8.56
CA LEU A 27 -6.56 4.14 -7.83
C LEU A 27 -8.05 4.25 -7.54
N ALA A 28 -8.56 5.42 -7.19
CA ALA A 28 -9.99 5.62 -6.97
C ALA A 28 -10.77 5.77 -8.30
N TYR A 29 -10.19 6.45 -9.28
CA TYR A 29 -10.83 6.69 -10.57
C TYR A 29 -11.16 5.40 -11.33
N VAL A 30 -10.22 4.46 -11.39
CA VAL A 30 -10.35 3.27 -12.25
C VAL A 30 -11.54 2.38 -11.87
N PRO A 31 -11.77 1.99 -10.59
CA PRO A 31 -12.94 1.20 -10.22
C PRO A 31 -14.26 1.96 -10.44
N LEU A 32 -14.30 3.26 -10.22
CA LEU A 32 -15.48 4.10 -10.48
C LEU A 32 -15.82 4.14 -11.97
N ARG A 33 -14.81 4.35 -12.80
CA ARG A 33 -15.02 4.40 -14.26
C ARG A 33 -15.46 3.05 -14.81
N ALA A 34 -14.90 1.95 -14.28
CA ALA A 34 -15.33 0.59 -14.64
C ALA A 34 -16.82 0.37 -14.32
N GLU A 35 -17.29 0.84 -13.18
CA GLU A 35 -18.71 0.76 -12.79
C GLU A 35 -19.58 1.61 -13.72
N LEU A 36 -19.18 2.84 -14.06
CA LEU A 36 -19.89 3.71 -14.99
C LEU A 36 -19.94 3.16 -16.43
N PHE A 37 -18.96 2.37 -16.84
CA PHE A 37 -19.00 1.62 -18.09
C PHE A 37 -19.97 0.43 -18.04
N GLY A 38 -20.55 0.11 -16.89
CA GLY A 38 -21.42 -1.04 -16.69
C GLY A 38 -20.65 -2.37 -16.70
N TRP A 39 -19.34 -2.33 -16.42
CA TRP A 39 -18.56 -3.57 -16.32
C TRP A 39 -18.93 -4.32 -15.04
N SER A 40 -18.87 -5.64 -15.11
CA SER A 40 -19.18 -6.48 -13.94
C SER A 40 -18.23 -6.23 -12.77
N ASN A 41 -18.68 -6.53 -11.54
CA ASN A 41 -17.83 -6.47 -10.34
C ASN A 41 -16.52 -7.26 -10.53
N LEU A 42 -16.62 -8.45 -11.18
CA LEU A 42 -15.44 -9.27 -11.44
C LEU A 42 -14.47 -8.57 -12.41
N ALA A 43 -14.98 -7.85 -13.42
CA ALA A 43 -14.15 -7.08 -14.33
C ALA A 43 -13.43 -5.92 -13.59
N ALA A 44 -14.14 -5.21 -12.72
CA ALA A 44 -13.55 -4.17 -11.88
C ALA A 44 -12.48 -4.74 -10.93
N GLY A 45 -12.77 -5.85 -10.25
CA GLY A 45 -11.82 -6.55 -9.38
C GLY A 45 -10.57 -7.03 -10.13
N MET A 46 -10.73 -7.52 -11.36
CA MET A 46 -9.61 -7.95 -12.19
C MET A 46 -8.68 -6.79 -12.56
N LEU A 47 -9.19 -5.57 -12.79
CA LEU A 47 -8.36 -4.38 -13.01
C LEU A 47 -7.45 -4.08 -11.81
N GLY A 48 -7.97 -4.25 -10.59
CA GLY A 48 -7.17 -4.15 -9.36
C GLY A 48 -6.12 -5.25 -9.25
N SER A 49 -6.52 -6.50 -9.48
CA SER A 49 -5.63 -7.67 -9.40
C SER A 49 -4.50 -7.61 -10.41
N VAL A 50 -4.79 -7.21 -11.64
CA VAL A 50 -3.77 -7.07 -12.69
C VAL A 50 -2.82 -5.91 -12.38
N TYR A 51 -3.31 -4.82 -11.80
CA TYR A 51 -2.44 -3.74 -11.32
C TYR A 51 -1.45 -4.26 -10.25
N PHE A 52 -1.93 -4.99 -9.23
CA PHE A 52 -1.05 -5.55 -8.19
C PHE A 52 -0.11 -6.63 -8.73
N SER A 53 -0.51 -7.37 -9.76
CA SER A 53 0.37 -8.31 -10.47
C SER A 53 1.52 -7.57 -11.17
N GLY A 54 1.21 -6.47 -11.85
CA GLY A 54 2.22 -5.58 -12.43
C GLY A 54 3.14 -4.98 -11.37
N PHE A 55 2.58 -4.53 -10.25
CA PHE A 55 3.34 -4.02 -9.11
C PHE A 55 4.32 -5.07 -8.57
N LEU A 56 3.86 -6.29 -8.34
CA LEU A 56 4.70 -7.40 -7.89
C LEU A 56 5.83 -7.68 -8.88
N LEU A 57 5.53 -7.74 -10.19
CA LEU A 57 6.57 -7.93 -11.21
C LEU A 57 7.58 -6.76 -11.21
N GLY A 58 7.11 -5.53 -11.04
CA GLY A 58 7.94 -4.33 -10.96
C GLY A 58 8.98 -4.42 -9.83
N CYS A 59 8.59 -4.97 -8.68
CA CYS A 59 9.52 -5.18 -7.55
C CYS A 59 10.72 -6.06 -7.91
N PHE A 60 10.59 -6.98 -8.86
CA PHE A 60 11.69 -7.84 -9.34
C PHE A 60 12.45 -7.24 -10.53
N LEU A 61 11.74 -6.61 -11.46
CA LEU A 61 12.34 -6.09 -12.70
C LEU A 61 13.14 -4.81 -12.48
N VAL A 62 12.67 -3.93 -11.62
CA VAL A 62 13.23 -2.58 -11.49
C VAL A 62 14.61 -2.56 -10.85
N PRO A 63 14.97 -3.37 -9.84
CA PRO A 63 16.36 -3.44 -9.37
C PRO A 63 17.35 -3.73 -10.49
N TYR A 64 17.01 -4.63 -11.41
CA TYR A 64 17.82 -4.91 -12.59
C TYR A 64 17.88 -3.72 -13.55
N LEU A 65 16.78 -3.03 -13.78
CA LEU A 65 16.75 -1.82 -14.62
C LEU A 65 17.64 -0.72 -14.02
N VAL A 66 17.51 -0.48 -12.70
CA VAL A 66 18.28 0.54 -11.98
C VAL A 66 19.77 0.22 -11.99
N SER A 67 20.16 -1.05 -11.83
CA SER A 67 21.57 -1.46 -11.87
C SER A 67 22.23 -1.19 -13.23
N ARG A 68 21.45 -1.24 -14.33
CA ARG A 68 21.96 -0.97 -15.70
C ARG A 68 21.92 0.50 -16.09
N SER A 69 20.85 1.21 -15.71
CA SER A 69 20.58 2.55 -16.23
C SER A 69 20.82 3.67 -15.21
N GLY A 70 20.95 3.31 -13.93
CA GLY A 70 21.01 4.25 -12.81
C GLY A 70 19.61 4.77 -12.40
N HIS A 71 19.54 5.39 -11.23
CA HIS A 71 18.27 5.79 -10.58
C HIS A 71 17.50 6.84 -11.39
N ILE A 72 18.16 7.93 -11.83
CA ILE A 72 17.49 9.06 -12.54
C ILE A 72 16.87 8.59 -13.86
N ARG A 73 17.63 7.83 -14.67
CA ARG A 73 17.15 7.38 -15.97
C ARG A 73 16.02 6.36 -15.82
N SER A 74 16.15 5.46 -14.86
CA SER A 74 15.10 4.48 -14.55
C SER A 74 13.83 5.19 -14.07
N PHE A 75 13.95 6.20 -13.21
CA PHE A 75 12.82 7.01 -12.77
C PHE A 75 12.11 7.71 -13.92
N ALA A 76 12.87 8.39 -14.79
CA ALA A 76 12.32 9.07 -15.96
C ALA A 76 11.60 8.09 -16.91
N ALA A 77 12.19 6.93 -17.19
CA ALA A 77 11.58 5.92 -18.05
C ALA A 77 10.28 5.35 -17.45
N LEU A 78 10.28 5.02 -16.14
CA LEU A 78 9.12 4.51 -15.46
C LEU A 78 8.01 5.56 -15.31
N SER A 79 8.36 6.82 -15.02
CA SER A 79 7.40 7.93 -14.99
C SER A 79 6.76 8.13 -16.36
N SER A 80 7.55 8.07 -17.45
CA SER A 80 7.04 8.17 -18.81
C SER A 80 6.13 7.00 -19.18
N LEU A 81 6.49 5.76 -18.81
CA LEU A 81 5.67 4.57 -19.02
C LEU A 81 4.34 4.66 -18.26
N GLY A 82 4.38 5.06 -16.99
CA GLY A 82 3.19 5.25 -16.17
C GLY A 82 2.28 6.33 -16.72
N THR A 83 2.85 7.49 -17.08
CA THR A 83 2.12 8.60 -17.70
C THR A 83 1.44 8.19 -19.01
N ALA A 84 2.20 7.57 -19.92
CA ALA A 84 1.66 7.11 -21.20
C ALA A 84 0.53 6.09 -21.00
N SER A 85 0.71 5.16 -20.06
CA SER A 85 -0.30 4.14 -19.72
C SER A 85 -1.57 4.77 -19.14
N ILE A 86 -1.44 5.77 -18.25
CA ILE A 86 -2.59 6.47 -17.65
C ILE A 86 -3.34 7.28 -18.73
N LEU A 87 -2.63 8.01 -19.60
CA LEU A 87 -3.25 8.75 -20.70
C LEU A 87 -3.93 7.81 -21.69
N ALA A 88 -3.33 6.67 -21.97
CA ALA A 88 -3.90 5.68 -22.90
C ALA A 88 -5.24 5.10 -22.39
N LEU A 89 -5.49 5.06 -21.07
CA LEU A 89 -6.80 4.67 -20.53
C LEU A 89 -7.94 5.58 -21.03
N ALA A 90 -7.64 6.86 -21.32
CA ALA A 90 -8.64 7.79 -21.85
C ALA A 90 -8.96 7.58 -23.35
N LEU A 91 -8.14 6.81 -24.07
CA LEU A 91 -8.28 6.65 -25.53
C LEU A 91 -9.29 5.57 -25.94
N SER A 92 -9.65 4.65 -25.05
CA SER A 92 -10.47 3.51 -25.41
C SER A 92 -11.18 2.91 -24.19
N GLU A 93 -12.41 2.47 -24.40
CA GLU A 93 -13.19 1.72 -23.41
C GLU A 93 -13.02 0.20 -23.56
N ASN A 94 -12.02 -0.27 -24.30
CA ASN A 94 -11.76 -1.69 -24.46
C ASN A 94 -11.19 -2.29 -23.17
N TYR A 95 -11.90 -3.24 -22.60
CA TYR A 95 -11.56 -3.87 -21.32
C TYR A 95 -10.17 -4.54 -21.32
N VAL A 96 -9.82 -5.28 -22.39
CA VAL A 96 -8.54 -5.99 -22.49
C VAL A 96 -7.39 -4.98 -22.58
N PHE A 97 -7.61 -3.87 -23.28
CA PHE A 97 -6.64 -2.77 -23.35
C PHE A 97 -6.43 -2.15 -21.97
N TRP A 98 -7.50 -1.95 -21.19
CA TRP A 98 -7.40 -1.46 -19.81
C TRP A 98 -6.62 -2.41 -18.91
N LEU A 99 -6.82 -3.74 -19.02
CA LEU A 99 -6.03 -4.72 -18.26
C LEU A 99 -4.53 -4.58 -18.56
N ALA A 100 -4.14 -4.50 -19.85
CA ALA A 100 -2.74 -4.32 -20.21
C ALA A 100 -2.14 -3.03 -19.65
N LEU A 101 -2.87 -1.92 -19.75
CA LEU A 101 -2.42 -0.63 -19.21
C LEU A 101 -2.33 -0.65 -17.68
N ARG A 102 -3.28 -1.27 -16.99
CA ARG A 102 -3.25 -1.42 -15.53
C ARG A 102 -2.02 -2.21 -15.06
N PHE A 103 -1.65 -3.25 -15.79
CA PHE A 103 -0.42 -3.99 -15.52
C PHE A 103 0.82 -3.10 -15.65
N LEU A 104 0.92 -2.33 -16.74
CA LEU A 104 2.05 -1.41 -16.97
C LEU A 104 2.12 -0.28 -15.92
N VAL A 105 0.97 0.27 -15.52
CA VAL A 105 0.91 1.23 -14.40
C VAL A 105 1.42 0.60 -13.12
N GLY A 106 1.03 -0.65 -12.82
CA GLY A 106 1.53 -1.38 -11.65
C GLY A 106 3.06 -1.51 -11.65
N VAL A 107 3.64 -1.96 -12.76
CA VAL A 107 5.11 -2.05 -12.94
C VAL A 107 5.78 -0.70 -12.73
N SER A 108 5.22 0.36 -13.34
CA SER A 108 5.76 1.71 -13.25
C SER A 108 5.75 2.24 -11.82
N VAL A 109 4.63 2.09 -11.11
CA VAL A 109 4.47 2.59 -9.74
C VAL A 109 5.41 1.87 -8.78
N ALA A 110 5.51 0.54 -8.86
CA ALA A 110 6.45 -0.23 -8.04
C ALA A 110 7.88 0.28 -8.20
N GLY A 111 8.28 0.52 -9.44
CA GLY A 111 9.63 0.99 -9.71
C GLY A 111 9.88 2.43 -9.29
N LEU A 112 8.91 3.31 -9.47
CA LEU A 112 9.02 4.71 -9.02
C LEU A 112 9.20 4.78 -7.50
N TYR A 113 8.45 3.99 -6.75
CA TYR A 113 8.59 3.90 -5.31
C TYR A 113 9.95 3.34 -4.89
N LEU A 114 10.37 2.23 -5.50
CA LEU A 114 11.67 1.63 -5.21
C LEU A 114 12.83 2.62 -5.42
N VAL A 115 12.79 3.40 -6.51
CA VAL A 115 13.82 4.41 -6.79
C VAL A 115 13.81 5.52 -5.74
N ILE A 116 12.65 6.06 -5.37
CA ILE A 116 12.53 7.10 -4.34
C ILE A 116 13.05 6.58 -3.00
N GLU A 117 12.63 5.38 -2.60
CA GLU A 117 13.01 4.78 -1.32
C GLU A 117 14.51 4.49 -1.23
N SER A 118 15.12 4.00 -2.32
CA SER A 118 16.56 3.77 -2.32
C SER A 118 17.34 5.07 -2.13
N TRP A 119 16.88 6.17 -2.74
CA TRP A 119 17.48 7.49 -2.50
C TRP A 119 17.28 8.00 -1.08
N PHE A 120 16.08 7.80 -0.57
CA PHE A 120 15.73 8.23 0.76
C PHE A 120 16.59 7.52 1.81
N ASN A 121 16.77 6.22 1.65
CA ASN A 121 17.59 5.40 2.55
C ASN A 121 19.07 5.82 2.59
N GLU A 122 19.63 6.20 1.45
CA GLU A 122 21.03 6.67 1.39
C GLU A 122 21.23 8.04 2.05
N LEU A 123 20.20 8.88 2.09
CA LEU A 123 20.26 10.23 2.65
C LEU A 123 19.99 10.29 4.16
N VAL A 124 19.43 9.23 4.72
CA VAL A 124 19.06 9.17 6.13
C VAL A 124 20.27 8.71 6.95
N VAL A 125 20.69 9.56 7.89
CA VAL A 125 21.76 9.27 8.85
C VAL A 125 21.15 8.53 10.05
N GLU A 126 21.89 7.56 10.61
CA GLU A 126 21.48 6.63 11.66
C GLU A 126 20.77 7.29 12.86
N ASP A 127 21.31 8.38 13.40
CA ASP A 127 20.78 9.06 14.60
C ASP A 127 19.32 9.56 14.51
N ASN A 128 18.74 9.75 13.30
CA ASN A 128 17.42 10.34 13.11
C ASN A 128 16.49 9.48 12.22
N ARG A 129 16.89 8.24 11.94
CA ARG A 129 16.28 7.36 10.98
C ARG A 129 14.78 7.12 11.22
N GLY A 130 14.40 6.68 12.42
CA GLY A 130 12.99 6.42 12.75
C GLY A 130 12.11 7.67 12.59
N THR A 131 12.62 8.86 12.99
CA THR A 131 11.88 10.13 12.82
C THR A 131 11.69 10.49 11.35
N VAL A 132 12.73 10.33 10.53
CA VAL A 132 12.68 10.68 9.12
C VAL A 132 11.79 9.71 8.34
N LEU A 133 11.84 8.41 8.67
CA LEU A 133 10.97 7.39 8.09
C LEU A 133 9.49 7.60 8.47
N ALA A 134 9.22 7.98 9.73
CA ALA A 134 7.88 8.36 10.17
C ALA A 134 7.34 9.57 9.38
N PHE A 135 8.19 10.59 9.16
CA PHE A 135 7.82 11.77 8.37
C PHE A 135 7.53 11.42 6.91
N TYR A 136 8.38 10.59 6.30
CA TYR A 136 8.20 10.05 4.95
C TYR A 136 6.85 9.34 4.82
N THR A 137 6.56 8.43 5.74
CA THR A 137 5.31 7.64 5.74
C THR A 137 4.08 8.54 5.92
N MET A 138 4.13 9.52 6.82
CA MET A 138 3.03 10.47 7.02
C MET A 138 2.78 11.30 5.76
N ILE A 139 3.83 11.83 5.12
CA ILE A 139 3.69 12.56 3.85
C ILE A 139 3.08 11.67 2.76
N ALA A 140 3.51 10.41 2.66
CA ALA A 140 2.98 9.45 1.70
C ALA A 140 1.47 9.20 1.91
N LEU A 141 1.04 8.97 3.15
CA LEU A 141 -0.37 8.73 3.47
C LEU A 141 -1.22 9.98 3.25
N PHE A 142 -0.75 11.17 3.63
CA PHE A 142 -1.47 12.41 3.35
C PHE A 142 -1.54 12.73 1.85
N ALA A 143 -0.48 12.48 1.10
CA ALA A 143 -0.48 12.64 -0.36
C ALA A 143 -1.44 11.65 -1.02
N MET A 144 -1.48 10.39 -0.56
CA MET A 144 -2.44 9.39 -1.03
C MET A 144 -3.88 9.81 -0.75
N ALA A 145 -4.19 10.26 0.46
CA ALA A 145 -5.52 10.76 0.83
C ALA A 145 -5.91 12.00 0.00
N SER A 146 -4.97 12.93 -0.20
CA SER A 146 -5.17 14.11 -1.06
C SER A 146 -5.48 13.70 -2.51
N GLY A 147 -4.79 12.68 -3.02
CA GLY A 147 -5.06 12.11 -4.34
C GLY A 147 -6.48 11.59 -4.47
N GLN A 148 -7.02 10.93 -3.45
CA GLN A 148 -8.43 10.50 -3.44
C GLN A 148 -9.39 11.70 -3.52
N LEU A 149 -9.07 12.80 -2.82
CA LEU A 149 -9.88 14.01 -2.82
C LEU A 149 -9.87 14.75 -4.17
N LEU A 150 -8.88 14.53 -5.02
CA LEU A 150 -8.84 15.09 -6.38
C LEU A 150 -9.96 14.57 -7.29
N LEU A 151 -10.66 13.47 -6.93
CA LEU A 151 -11.88 13.05 -7.64
C LEU A 151 -12.96 14.14 -7.72
N LYS A 152 -12.96 15.11 -6.76
CA LYS A 152 -13.92 16.21 -6.70
C LYS A 152 -13.65 17.33 -7.70
N VAL A 153 -12.48 17.32 -8.34
CA VAL A 153 -12.00 18.48 -9.16
C VAL A 153 -12.70 18.52 -10.52
N SER A 154 -13.11 17.36 -11.05
CA SER A 154 -13.71 17.28 -12.39
C SER A 154 -14.65 16.06 -12.50
N PRO A 155 -15.61 16.07 -13.43
CA PRO A 155 -16.43 14.90 -13.73
C PRO A 155 -15.60 13.68 -14.10
N ILE A 156 -16.08 12.49 -13.74
CA ILE A 156 -15.35 11.23 -14.05
C ILE A 156 -15.47 10.86 -15.52
N GLU A 157 -16.53 11.32 -16.17
CA GLU A 157 -16.93 10.91 -17.51
C GLU A 157 -16.02 11.44 -18.64
N ASP A 158 -15.44 12.60 -18.45
CA ASP A 158 -14.70 13.32 -19.52
C ASP A 158 -13.22 12.94 -19.63
N GLY A 159 -12.70 12.07 -18.72
CA GLY A 159 -11.31 11.64 -18.72
C GLY A 159 -10.29 12.69 -18.21
N SER A 160 -10.72 13.89 -17.83
CA SER A 160 -9.85 14.96 -17.32
C SER A 160 -9.06 14.55 -16.09
N LEU A 161 -9.64 13.71 -15.21
CA LEU A 161 -8.98 13.19 -14.02
C LEU A 161 -7.83 12.24 -14.38
N LEU A 162 -7.90 11.49 -15.49
CA LEU A 162 -6.78 10.70 -16.01
C LEU A 162 -5.65 11.61 -16.50
N ILE A 163 -5.99 12.70 -17.20
CA ILE A 163 -5.02 13.69 -17.63
C ILE A 163 -4.35 14.32 -16.40
N LEU A 164 -5.11 14.71 -15.37
CA LEU A 164 -4.58 15.23 -14.13
C LEU A 164 -3.64 14.24 -13.43
N ALA A 165 -4.03 12.97 -13.32
CA ALA A 165 -3.18 11.93 -12.74
C ALA A 165 -1.86 11.78 -13.52
N ALA A 166 -1.93 11.75 -14.86
CA ALA A 166 -0.76 11.67 -15.72
C ALA A 166 0.15 12.92 -15.59
N MET A 167 -0.44 14.11 -15.48
CA MET A 167 0.30 15.36 -15.23
C MET A 167 1.05 15.32 -13.90
N LEU A 168 0.44 14.75 -12.84
CA LEU A 168 1.09 14.58 -11.55
C LEU A 168 2.27 13.59 -11.63
N PHE A 169 2.16 12.51 -12.43
CA PHE A 169 3.26 11.58 -12.66
C PHE A 169 4.45 12.26 -13.36
N VAL A 170 4.20 13.08 -14.38
CA VAL A 170 5.27 13.85 -15.06
C VAL A 170 5.83 14.92 -14.15
N ALA A 171 4.97 15.68 -13.45
CA ALA A 171 5.39 16.74 -12.55
C ALA A 171 6.29 16.25 -11.44
N ALA A 172 6.03 15.04 -10.93
CA ALA A 172 6.87 14.38 -9.93
C ALA A 172 8.29 14.10 -10.45
N ALA A 173 8.45 13.83 -11.74
CA ALA A 173 9.76 13.55 -12.33
C ALA A 173 10.64 14.80 -12.39
N ILE A 174 10.07 16.01 -12.50
CA ILE A 174 10.84 17.26 -12.64
C ILE A 174 11.81 17.47 -11.47
N PRO A 175 11.37 17.55 -10.20
CA PRO A 175 12.28 17.78 -9.09
C PRO A 175 13.27 16.63 -8.90
N ILE A 176 12.86 15.39 -9.18
CA ILE A 176 13.70 14.20 -8.98
C ILE A 176 14.80 14.14 -10.06
N CYS A 177 14.46 14.39 -11.32
CA CYS A 177 15.44 14.38 -12.42
C CYS A 177 16.42 15.58 -12.37
N LEU A 178 16.02 16.69 -11.77
CA LEU A 178 16.85 17.88 -11.60
C LEU A 178 17.67 17.89 -10.30
N THR A 179 17.51 16.85 -9.46
CA THR A 179 18.28 16.80 -8.20
C THR A 179 19.79 16.68 -8.48
N ARG A 180 20.57 17.40 -7.68
CA ARG A 180 22.04 17.34 -7.68
C ARG A 180 22.61 16.39 -6.65
N THR A 181 21.76 15.67 -5.94
CA THR A 181 22.18 14.69 -4.94
C THR A 181 22.86 13.51 -5.64
N ALA A 182 23.92 12.99 -5.04
CA ALA A 182 24.60 11.80 -5.54
C ALA A 182 23.59 10.64 -5.68
N GLN A 183 23.73 9.85 -6.73
CA GLN A 183 22.88 8.68 -6.89
C GLN A 183 23.26 7.63 -5.85
N PRO A 184 22.26 6.91 -5.28
CA PRO A 184 22.52 5.85 -4.33
C PRO A 184 23.40 4.74 -4.92
N SER A 185 24.02 3.97 -4.03
CA SER A 185 24.61 2.68 -4.35
C SER A 185 23.58 1.72 -4.95
N GLN A 186 24.04 0.64 -5.56
CA GLN A 186 23.13 -0.33 -6.21
C GLN A 186 22.11 -0.89 -5.21
N ILE A 187 20.87 -1.01 -5.67
CA ILE A 187 19.80 -1.66 -4.90
C ILE A 187 20.17 -3.14 -4.73
N PRO A 188 20.27 -3.65 -3.49
CA PRO A 188 20.57 -5.06 -3.27
C PRO A 188 19.49 -5.94 -3.91
N SER A 189 19.92 -6.92 -4.71
CA SER A 189 18.99 -7.95 -5.19
C SER A 189 18.68 -8.89 -4.04
N ALA A 190 17.47 -8.83 -3.52
CA ALA A 190 17.04 -9.74 -2.48
C ALA A 190 16.83 -11.15 -3.04
N SER A 191 17.37 -12.15 -2.36
CA SER A 191 17.07 -13.55 -2.64
C SER A 191 15.64 -13.87 -2.19
N PHE A 192 14.90 -14.56 -3.03
CA PHE A 192 13.49 -14.88 -2.76
C PHE A 192 13.37 -16.25 -2.07
N SER A 193 12.87 -16.27 -0.84
CA SER A 193 12.52 -17.51 -0.13
C SER A 193 11.18 -17.40 0.63
N PRO A 194 10.04 -17.67 -0.02
CA PRO A 194 8.71 -17.59 0.63
C PRO A 194 8.59 -18.61 1.77
N PHE A 195 9.29 -19.75 1.68
CA PHE A 195 9.31 -20.76 2.74
C PHE A 195 10.05 -20.30 3.99
N LEU A 196 11.04 -19.42 3.85
CA LEU A 196 11.76 -18.86 4.98
C LEU A 196 10.80 -18.06 5.88
N VAL A 197 9.96 -17.22 5.28
CA VAL A 197 8.99 -16.39 6.01
C VAL A 197 8.00 -17.21 6.80
N LEU A 198 7.42 -18.26 6.18
CA LEU A 198 6.50 -19.19 6.84
C LEU A 198 7.16 -19.92 8.03
N ARG A 199 8.42 -20.29 7.89
CA ARG A 199 9.19 -20.97 8.95
C ARG A 199 9.57 -20.04 10.08
N THR A 200 9.93 -18.79 9.76
CA THR A 200 10.36 -17.79 10.74
C THR A 200 9.18 -17.30 11.56
N SER A 201 8.09 -16.88 10.92
CA SER A 201 6.91 -16.40 11.62
C SER A 201 5.61 -16.64 10.84
N THR A 202 4.89 -17.68 11.22
CA THR A 202 3.56 -18.00 10.68
C THR A 202 2.56 -16.87 10.95
N ALA A 203 2.63 -16.22 12.13
CA ALA A 203 1.72 -15.14 12.48
C ALA A 203 1.95 -13.88 11.60
N ALA A 204 3.22 -13.53 11.34
CA ALA A 204 3.55 -12.44 10.42
C ALA A 204 3.10 -12.74 8.98
N THR A 205 3.27 -13.98 8.54
CA THR A 205 2.83 -14.43 7.21
C THR A 205 1.32 -14.31 7.04
N ILE A 206 0.54 -14.77 8.04
CA ILE A 206 -0.92 -14.61 8.05
C ILE A 206 -1.29 -13.12 8.05
N GLY A 207 -0.66 -12.32 8.91
CA GLY A 207 -0.92 -10.89 9.00
C GLY A 207 -0.66 -10.16 7.68
N ALA A 208 0.46 -10.44 7.01
CA ALA A 208 0.78 -9.87 5.71
C ALA A 208 -0.21 -10.30 4.61
N LEU A 209 -0.61 -11.57 4.58
CA LEU A 209 -1.60 -12.08 3.62
C LEU A 209 -2.96 -11.39 3.82
N ILE A 210 -3.46 -11.34 5.06
CA ILE A 210 -4.73 -10.69 5.39
C ILE A 210 -4.67 -9.21 5.07
N SER A 211 -3.57 -8.53 5.40
CA SER A 211 -3.35 -7.13 5.02
C SER A 211 -3.48 -6.94 3.51
N GLY A 212 -2.84 -7.80 2.71
CA GLY A 212 -2.92 -7.75 1.25
C GLY A 212 -4.34 -7.96 0.74
N LEU A 213 -5.03 -9.00 1.21
CA LEU A 213 -6.42 -9.30 0.82
C LEU A 213 -7.33 -8.10 1.05
N VAL A 214 -7.24 -7.47 2.22
CA VAL A 214 -8.13 -6.37 2.64
C VAL A 214 -7.76 -5.06 1.95
N THR A 215 -6.47 -4.69 1.88
CA THR A 215 -6.03 -3.44 1.25
C THR A 215 -6.14 -3.51 -0.27
N GLY A 216 -5.87 -4.67 -0.89
CA GLY A 216 -6.10 -4.88 -2.31
C GLY A 216 -7.57 -4.71 -2.68
N SER A 217 -8.48 -5.30 -1.90
CA SER A 217 -9.94 -5.13 -2.07
C SER A 217 -10.36 -3.68 -1.88
N TYR A 218 -9.81 -3.00 -0.87
CA TYR A 218 -10.06 -1.60 -0.60
C TYR A 218 -9.72 -0.71 -1.81
N TYR A 219 -8.50 -0.78 -2.32
CA TYR A 219 -8.09 0.04 -3.47
C TYR A 219 -8.72 -0.41 -4.79
N GLY A 220 -9.01 -1.70 -4.93
CA GLY A 220 -9.55 -2.26 -6.17
C GLY A 220 -11.06 -2.11 -6.33
N LEU A 221 -11.84 -2.04 -5.24
CA LEU A 221 -13.30 -2.14 -5.31
C LEU A 221 -14.08 -1.18 -4.40
N ALA A 222 -13.49 -0.60 -3.35
CA ALA A 222 -14.26 0.27 -2.45
C ALA A 222 -14.89 1.48 -3.15
N PRO A 223 -14.26 2.11 -4.17
CA PRO A 223 -14.94 3.16 -4.93
C PRO A 223 -16.19 2.65 -5.68
N ALA A 224 -16.11 1.50 -6.34
CA ALA A 224 -17.25 0.88 -7.02
C ALA A 224 -18.36 0.47 -6.03
N TYR A 225 -17.97 -0.08 -4.86
CA TYR A 225 -18.90 -0.34 -3.77
C TYR A 225 -19.67 0.92 -3.37
N GLY A 226 -18.96 2.05 -3.14
CA GLY A 226 -19.58 3.32 -2.78
C GLY A 226 -20.64 3.77 -3.79
N LEU A 227 -20.34 3.65 -5.10
CA LEU A 227 -21.28 4.00 -6.15
C LEU A 227 -22.51 3.07 -6.15
N GLN A 228 -22.30 1.76 -5.97
CA GLN A 228 -23.39 0.77 -5.95
C GLN A 228 -24.35 0.94 -4.77
N ILE A 229 -23.90 1.46 -3.64
CA ILE A 229 -24.78 1.77 -2.50
C ILE A 229 -25.42 3.15 -2.61
N GLY A 230 -25.14 3.92 -3.68
CA GLY A 230 -25.77 5.21 -3.97
C GLY A 230 -25.04 6.43 -3.40
N LEU A 231 -23.77 6.30 -2.98
CA LEU A 231 -22.96 7.47 -2.59
C LEU A 231 -22.65 8.33 -3.80
N ALA A 232 -22.70 9.65 -3.61
CA ALA A 232 -22.19 10.62 -4.59
C ALA A 232 -20.66 10.53 -4.72
N ILE A 233 -20.10 10.96 -5.85
CA ILE A 233 -18.65 10.95 -6.10
C ILE A 233 -17.85 11.67 -5.00
N ASP A 234 -18.38 12.77 -4.51
CA ASP A 234 -17.78 13.54 -3.43
C ASP A 234 -17.72 12.78 -2.11
N GLU A 235 -18.75 12.00 -1.83
CA GLU A 235 -18.84 11.14 -0.64
C GLU A 235 -17.89 9.94 -0.78
N ILE A 236 -17.80 9.34 -1.97
CA ILE A 236 -16.84 8.25 -2.27
C ILE A 236 -15.40 8.74 -2.12
N SER A 237 -15.09 9.91 -2.68
CA SER A 237 -13.80 10.56 -2.51
C SER A 237 -13.44 10.76 -1.03
N THR A 238 -14.39 11.25 -0.25
CA THR A 238 -14.24 11.44 1.20
C THR A 238 -14.07 10.11 1.92
N MET A 239 -14.88 9.11 1.59
CA MET A 239 -14.83 7.75 2.14
C MET A 239 -13.42 7.14 1.96
N MET A 240 -12.88 7.24 0.75
CA MET A 240 -11.55 6.73 0.43
C MET A 240 -10.45 7.48 1.20
N ALA A 241 -10.51 8.80 1.24
CA ALA A 241 -9.55 9.62 1.99
C ALA A 241 -9.60 9.33 3.49
N LEU A 242 -10.79 9.22 4.07
CA LEU A 242 -10.99 8.93 5.49
C LEU A 242 -10.43 7.56 5.90
N GLY A 243 -10.55 6.54 5.06
CA GLY A 243 -9.91 5.24 5.31
C GLY A 243 -8.39 5.34 5.41
N ILE A 244 -7.75 6.08 4.51
CA ILE A 244 -6.29 6.29 4.54
C ILE A 244 -5.88 7.13 5.77
N ILE A 245 -6.64 8.19 6.08
CA ILE A 245 -6.41 9.02 7.27
C ILE A 245 -6.54 8.18 8.55
N GLY A 246 -7.55 7.31 8.63
CA GLY A 246 -7.69 6.36 9.73
C GLY A 246 -6.45 5.51 9.94
N GLY A 247 -5.90 4.95 8.84
CA GLY A 247 -4.64 4.21 8.86
C GLY A 247 -3.47 5.06 9.35
N ALA A 248 -3.34 6.29 8.87
CA ALA A 248 -2.30 7.23 9.28
C ALA A 248 -2.36 7.55 10.79
N LEU A 249 -3.55 7.80 11.30
CA LEU A 249 -3.76 8.14 12.72
C LEU A 249 -3.47 6.97 13.67
N THR A 250 -3.75 5.75 13.26
CA THR A 250 -3.62 4.56 14.11
C THR A 250 -2.25 3.90 14.02
N GLN A 251 -1.50 4.10 12.94
CA GLN A 251 -0.24 3.38 12.70
C GLN A 251 0.79 3.62 13.81
N LEU A 252 1.03 4.86 14.20
CA LEU A 252 1.99 5.17 15.26
C LEU A 252 1.53 4.73 16.65
N PRO A 253 0.29 5.01 17.10
CA PRO A 253 -0.21 4.50 18.38
C PRO A 253 -0.18 2.97 18.48
N LEU A 254 -0.63 2.26 17.45
CA LEU A 254 -0.61 0.80 17.43
C LEU A 254 0.80 0.23 17.39
N GLY A 255 1.70 0.88 16.67
CA GLY A 255 3.12 0.53 16.66
C GLY A 255 3.71 0.61 18.06
N ARG A 256 3.57 1.75 18.74
CA ARG A 256 4.06 1.93 20.13
C ARG A 256 3.40 0.99 21.12
N LEU A 257 2.12 0.64 20.91
CA LEU A 257 1.45 -0.36 21.73
C LEU A 257 2.07 -1.74 21.51
N SER A 258 2.39 -2.07 20.27
CA SER A 258 3.01 -3.35 19.90
C SER A 258 4.43 -3.53 20.44
N ASP A 259 5.15 -2.42 20.74
CA ASP A 259 6.46 -2.47 21.38
C ASP A 259 6.38 -2.82 22.88
N LYS A 260 5.21 -2.59 23.52
CA LYS A 260 5.00 -2.81 24.94
C LYS A 260 4.36 -4.15 25.29
N MET A 261 3.78 -4.82 24.31
CA MET A 261 3.05 -6.09 24.50
C MET A 261 3.29 -7.05 23.33
N ASP A 262 2.85 -8.30 23.47
CA ASP A 262 2.98 -9.27 22.38
C ASP A 262 2.31 -8.75 21.10
N ARG A 263 3.08 -8.52 20.05
CA ARG A 263 2.61 -7.99 18.76
C ARG A 263 1.47 -8.82 18.16
N ARG A 264 1.46 -10.15 18.42
CA ARG A 264 0.38 -11.05 17.96
C ARG A 264 -0.97 -10.67 18.55
N ILE A 265 -0.99 -10.21 19.83
CA ILE A 265 -2.21 -9.76 20.49
C ILE A 265 -2.70 -8.46 19.84
N VAL A 266 -1.79 -7.52 19.52
CA VAL A 266 -2.17 -6.27 18.83
C VAL A 266 -2.72 -6.59 17.44
N ILE A 267 -2.03 -7.42 16.65
CA ILE A 267 -2.48 -7.83 15.31
C ILE A 267 -3.85 -8.52 15.37
N PHE A 268 -4.03 -9.47 16.30
CA PHE A 268 -5.32 -10.11 16.56
C PHE A 268 -6.41 -9.09 16.88
N SER A 269 -6.13 -8.19 17.82
CA SER A 269 -7.12 -7.22 18.30
C SER A 269 -7.60 -6.29 17.19
N ILE A 270 -6.69 -5.75 16.36
CA ILE A 270 -7.08 -4.87 15.26
C ILE A 270 -7.82 -5.63 14.15
N MET A 271 -7.52 -6.90 13.91
CA MET A 271 -8.29 -7.73 12.98
C MET A 271 -9.72 -7.95 13.48
N ILE A 272 -9.90 -8.25 14.76
CA ILE A 272 -11.24 -8.43 15.33
C ILE A 272 -12.02 -7.11 15.34
N VAL A 273 -11.39 -6.00 15.73
CA VAL A 273 -12.02 -4.68 15.65
C VAL A 273 -12.40 -4.33 14.21
N GLY A 274 -11.53 -4.58 13.25
CA GLY A 274 -11.82 -4.37 11.82
C GLY A 274 -12.98 -5.23 11.31
N ALA A 275 -13.09 -6.48 11.78
CA ALA A 275 -14.22 -7.36 11.48
C ALA A 275 -15.54 -6.81 12.08
N LEU A 276 -15.50 -6.32 13.32
CA LEU A 276 -16.65 -5.69 13.98
C LEU A 276 -17.06 -4.39 13.26
N VAL A 277 -16.13 -3.56 12.85
CA VAL A 277 -16.40 -2.36 12.05
C VAL A 277 -17.03 -2.74 10.72
N SER A 278 -16.53 -3.79 10.05
CA SER A 278 -17.12 -4.30 8.79
C SER A 278 -18.56 -4.76 9.00
N LEU A 279 -18.83 -5.44 10.12
CA LEU A 279 -20.20 -5.82 10.49
C LEU A 279 -21.08 -4.59 10.77
N LEU A 280 -20.57 -3.59 11.49
CA LEU A 280 -21.29 -2.36 11.80
C LEU A 280 -21.67 -1.59 10.53
N MET A 281 -20.81 -1.59 9.51
CA MET A 281 -21.08 -0.93 8.22
C MET A 281 -22.30 -1.51 7.50
N LEU A 282 -22.67 -2.77 7.74
CA LEU A 282 -23.87 -3.38 7.15
C LEU A 282 -25.17 -2.79 7.73
N PHE A 283 -25.11 -2.17 8.91
CA PHE A 283 -26.26 -1.61 9.62
C PHE A 283 -26.25 -0.09 9.73
N SER A 284 -25.16 0.58 9.32
CA SER A 284 -24.98 2.01 9.55
C SER A 284 -25.79 2.93 8.64
N GLY A 285 -26.45 2.38 7.61
CA GLY A 285 -27.01 3.20 6.54
C GLY A 285 -25.92 3.82 5.64
N VAL A 286 -26.34 4.30 4.46
CA VAL A 286 -25.41 4.79 3.43
C VAL A 286 -24.57 5.97 3.94
N GLU A 287 -25.20 6.92 4.64
CA GLU A 287 -24.56 8.14 5.16
C GLU A 287 -23.48 7.86 6.23
N GLY A 288 -23.59 6.74 6.96
CA GLY A 288 -22.63 6.35 8.00
C GLY A 288 -21.35 5.72 7.46
N VAL A 289 -21.41 5.11 6.29
CA VAL A 289 -20.29 4.36 5.69
C VAL A 289 -19.03 5.20 5.55
N PRO A 290 -19.03 6.44 4.99
CA PRO A 290 -17.81 7.23 4.84
C PRO A 290 -17.09 7.48 6.17
N TYR A 291 -17.83 7.74 7.25
CA TYR A 291 -17.24 8.02 8.57
C TYR A 291 -16.69 6.77 9.26
N LEU A 292 -17.38 5.64 9.14
CA LEU A 292 -16.90 4.36 9.67
C LEU A 292 -15.65 3.86 8.94
N MET A 293 -15.39 4.35 7.72
CA MET A 293 -14.19 4.01 6.97
C MET A 293 -12.91 4.45 7.67
N VAL A 294 -12.94 5.48 8.53
CA VAL A 294 -11.80 5.88 9.38
C VAL A 294 -11.37 4.72 10.27
N PHE A 295 -12.33 4.06 10.93
CA PHE A 295 -12.05 2.94 11.83
C PHE A 295 -11.63 1.69 11.07
N TYR A 296 -12.27 1.42 9.92
CA TYR A 296 -11.89 0.31 9.06
C TYR A 296 -10.46 0.45 8.54
N GLY A 297 -10.12 1.62 7.98
CA GLY A 297 -8.77 1.91 7.51
C GLY A 297 -7.75 1.92 8.64
N GLY A 298 -8.16 2.41 9.83
CA GLY A 298 -7.37 2.37 11.05
C GLY A 298 -7.01 0.96 11.52
N CYS A 299 -7.83 -0.04 11.17
CA CYS A 299 -7.52 -1.44 11.43
C CYS A 299 -6.75 -2.09 10.28
N ALA A 300 -7.11 -1.81 9.03
CA ALA A 300 -6.59 -2.50 7.86
C ALA A 300 -5.17 -2.07 7.47
N MET A 301 -4.90 -0.75 7.47
CA MET A 301 -3.62 -0.21 6.95
C MET A 301 -2.40 -0.55 7.82
N PRO A 302 -2.45 -0.56 9.17
CA PRO A 302 -1.30 -0.89 10.00
C PRO A 302 -0.92 -2.38 10.00
N LEU A 303 -1.79 -3.28 9.53
CA LEU A 303 -1.57 -4.73 9.60
C LEU A 303 -0.25 -5.18 9.00
N TYR A 304 0.13 -4.62 7.85
CA TYR A 304 1.38 -4.99 7.19
C TYR A 304 2.59 -4.57 8.02
N ALA A 305 2.63 -3.33 8.50
CA ALA A 305 3.75 -2.82 9.29
C ALA A 305 3.92 -3.58 10.61
N LEU A 306 2.81 -3.91 11.29
CA LEU A 306 2.83 -4.72 12.51
C LEU A 306 3.30 -6.15 12.23
N SER A 307 2.91 -6.73 11.09
CA SER A 307 3.35 -8.06 10.67
C SER A 307 4.84 -8.08 10.35
N LEU A 308 5.35 -7.03 9.69
CA LEU A 308 6.77 -6.87 9.40
C LEU A 308 7.58 -6.74 10.69
N ALA A 309 7.13 -5.89 11.63
CA ALA A 309 7.77 -5.73 12.93
C ALA A 309 7.79 -7.05 13.73
N HIS A 310 6.69 -7.82 13.70
CA HIS A 310 6.65 -9.14 14.35
C HIS A 310 7.60 -10.15 13.69
N ALA A 311 7.76 -10.11 12.38
CA ALA A 311 8.72 -10.98 11.70
C ALA A 311 10.16 -10.60 12.03
N SER A 312 10.44 -9.31 12.16
CA SER A 312 11.75 -8.79 12.57
C SER A 312 12.17 -9.30 13.95
N ASP A 313 11.25 -9.30 14.94
CA ASP A 313 11.54 -9.83 16.28
C ASP A 313 11.93 -11.31 16.28
N ASN A 314 11.50 -12.08 15.30
CA ASN A 314 11.73 -13.53 15.20
C ASN A 314 12.84 -13.90 14.19
N SER A 315 13.59 -12.93 13.68
CA SER A 315 14.61 -13.16 12.65
C SER A 315 16.00 -12.79 13.12
N ALA A 316 17.02 -13.47 12.60
CA ALA A 316 18.40 -13.02 12.72
C ALA A 316 18.64 -11.78 11.83
N SER A 317 19.53 -10.88 12.24
CA SER A 317 19.86 -9.65 11.47
C SER A 317 20.26 -9.96 10.03
N SER A 318 20.99 -11.03 9.80
CA SER A 318 21.43 -11.47 8.46
C SER A 318 20.29 -11.91 7.53
N SER A 319 19.10 -12.20 8.07
CA SER A 319 17.93 -12.71 7.30
C SER A 319 16.83 -11.65 7.13
N PHE A 320 17.01 -10.46 7.67
CA PHE A 320 15.97 -9.43 7.70
C PHE A 320 15.47 -9.03 6.29
N LEU A 321 16.40 -8.80 5.35
CA LEU A 321 16.09 -8.45 3.97
C LEU A 321 15.27 -9.54 3.26
N GLU A 322 15.64 -10.81 3.44
CA GLU A 322 14.93 -11.94 2.83
C GLU A 322 13.52 -12.11 3.38
N ILE A 323 13.37 -11.95 4.70
CA ILE A 323 12.09 -12.05 5.39
C ILE A 323 11.16 -10.92 4.99
N GLY A 324 11.65 -9.67 4.99
CA GLY A 324 10.87 -8.53 4.58
C GLY A 324 10.40 -8.62 3.13
N THR A 325 11.30 -9.03 2.21
CA THR A 325 10.94 -9.28 0.80
C THR A 325 9.91 -10.39 0.68
N GLY A 326 10.05 -11.46 1.44
CA GLY A 326 9.09 -12.57 1.44
C GLY A 326 7.70 -12.13 1.95
N LEU A 327 7.64 -11.33 3.02
CA LEU A 327 6.37 -10.76 3.52
C LEU A 327 5.71 -9.82 2.51
N MET A 328 6.49 -8.99 1.83
CA MET A 328 5.98 -8.11 0.80
C MET A 328 5.34 -8.90 -0.35
N ILE A 329 5.94 -10.02 -0.76
CA ILE A 329 5.38 -10.90 -1.78
C ILE A 329 4.09 -11.56 -1.29
N VAL A 330 4.05 -12.04 -0.06
CA VAL A 330 2.84 -12.61 0.54
C VAL A 330 1.73 -11.56 0.58
N HIS A 331 2.04 -10.33 0.98
CA HIS A 331 1.09 -9.21 0.93
C HIS A 331 0.62 -8.94 -0.51
N ALA A 332 1.52 -8.86 -1.48
CA ALA A 332 1.18 -8.63 -2.88
C ALA A 332 0.28 -9.74 -3.46
N LEU A 333 0.54 -11.00 -3.12
CA LEU A 333 -0.35 -12.12 -3.47
C LEU A 333 -1.74 -11.94 -2.87
N GLY A 334 -1.84 -11.53 -1.61
CA GLY A 334 -3.09 -11.13 -0.99
C GLY A 334 -3.79 -10.01 -1.75
N ALA A 335 -3.06 -8.96 -2.13
CA ALA A 335 -3.60 -7.82 -2.87
C ALA A 335 -4.06 -8.18 -4.29
N ILE A 336 -3.46 -9.20 -4.91
CA ILE A 336 -3.92 -9.75 -6.19
C ILE A 336 -5.23 -10.54 -6.02
N VAL A 337 -5.32 -11.37 -4.98
CA VAL A 337 -6.44 -12.29 -4.78
C VAL A 337 -7.65 -11.60 -4.15
N GLY A 338 -7.42 -10.65 -3.24
CA GLY A 338 -8.47 -9.96 -2.49
C GLY A 338 -9.58 -9.35 -3.35
N PRO A 339 -9.25 -8.50 -4.35
CA PRO A 339 -10.25 -7.91 -5.22
C PRO A 339 -11.09 -8.94 -5.96
N LEU A 340 -10.51 -10.08 -6.37
CA LEU A 340 -11.25 -11.15 -7.08
C LEU A 340 -12.26 -11.84 -6.16
N LEU A 341 -11.85 -12.17 -4.93
CA LEU A 341 -12.74 -12.81 -3.95
C LEU A 341 -13.92 -11.91 -3.61
N VAL A 342 -13.64 -10.64 -3.33
CA VAL A 342 -14.68 -9.65 -2.98
C VAL A 342 -15.58 -9.38 -4.18
N ALA A 343 -15.02 -9.18 -5.37
CA ALA A 343 -15.78 -8.94 -6.60
C ALA A 343 -16.72 -10.11 -6.93
N GLN A 344 -16.24 -11.34 -6.80
CA GLN A 344 -17.06 -12.53 -7.01
C GLN A 344 -18.24 -12.57 -6.03
N ALA A 345 -17.99 -12.27 -4.76
CA ALA A 345 -19.05 -12.21 -3.77
C ALA A 345 -20.04 -11.07 -4.04
N MET A 346 -19.55 -9.88 -4.42
CA MET A 346 -20.41 -8.74 -4.80
C MET A 346 -21.31 -9.10 -6.01
N SER A 347 -20.80 -9.88 -6.94
CA SER A 347 -21.60 -10.35 -8.09
C SER A 347 -22.71 -11.34 -7.69
N LEU A 348 -22.54 -12.11 -6.60
CA LEU A 348 -23.47 -13.13 -6.15
C LEU A 348 -24.52 -12.59 -5.16
N ILE A 349 -24.12 -11.76 -4.21
CA ILE A 349 -24.99 -11.33 -3.10
C ILE A 349 -25.09 -9.80 -2.96
N GLY A 350 -24.61 -9.05 -3.98
CA GLY A 350 -24.72 -7.59 -4.04
C GLY A 350 -23.59 -6.84 -3.33
N ALA A 351 -23.67 -5.50 -3.34
CA ALA A 351 -22.62 -4.58 -2.89
C ALA A 351 -22.15 -4.83 -1.45
N HIS A 352 -23.07 -5.15 -0.53
CA HIS A 352 -22.74 -5.39 0.88
C HIS A 352 -21.76 -6.57 1.09
N ALA A 353 -21.60 -7.46 0.11
CA ALA A 353 -20.59 -8.50 0.12
C ALA A 353 -19.17 -7.94 0.33
N PHE A 354 -18.92 -6.69 -0.05
CA PHE A 354 -17.63 -6.02 0.18
C PHE A 354 -17.23 -6.10 1.66
N PHE A 355 -18.07 -5.68 2.58
CA PHE A 355 -17.77 -5.73 4.02
C PHE A 355 -17.97 -7.11 4.64
N ILE A 356 -18.90 -7.92 4.13
CA ILE A 356 -19.09 -9.29 4.61
C ILE A 356 -17.80 -10.10 4.40
N VAL A 357 -17.25 -10.09 3.19
CA VAL A 357 -16.05 -10.88 2.87
C VAL A 357 -14.82 -10.33 3.57
N ASN A 358 -14.59 -9.01 3.55
CA ASN A 358 -13.46 -8.42 4.24
C ASN A 358 -13.53 -8.65 5.76
N GLY A 359 -14.72 -8.54 6.35
CA GLY A 359 -14.94 -8.85 7.77
C GLY A 359 -14.66 -10.31 8.11
N LEU A 360 -15.10 -11.25 7.26
CA LEU A 360 -14.79 -12.67 7.41
C LEU A 360 -13.28 -12.96 7.27
N ILE A 361 -12.60 -12.33 6.31
CA ILE A 361 -11.15 -12.45 6.14
C ILE A 361 -10.43 -11.98 7.41
N LEU A 362 -10.81 -10.82 7.94
CA LEU A 362 -10.23 -10.28 9.18
C LEU A 362 -10.51 -11.19 10.39
N MET A 363 -11.73 -11.67 10.53
CA MET A 363 -12.13 -12.56 11.62
C MET A 363 -11.38 -13.87 11.58
N LEU A 364 -11.28 -14.53 10.42
CA LEU A 364 -10.57 -15.78 10.25
C LEU A 364 -9.06 -15.60 10.49
N GLY A 365 -8.46 -14.53 9.95
CA GLY A 365 -7.06 -14.20 10.19
C GLY A 365 -6.76 -13.94 11.67
N GLY A 366 -7.59 -13.13 12.32
CA GLY A 366 -7.49 -12.86 13.76
C GLY A 366 -7.61 -14.13 14.59
N SER A 367 -8.62 -14.97 14.31
CA SER A 367 -8.80 -16.26 15.00
C SER A 367 -7.60 -17.18 14.84
N ALA A 368 -7.02 -17.26 13.63
CA ALA A 368 -5.83 -18.06 13.37
C ALA A 368 -4.62 -17.56 14.19
N ILE A 369 -4.40 -16.25 14.26
CA ILE A 369 -3.33 -15.65 15.06
C ILE A 369 -3.57 -15.90 16.56
N PHE A 370 -4.81 -15.77 17.04
CA PHE A 370 -5.15 -16.08 18.43
C PHE A 370 -4.82 -17.54 18.81
N VAL A 371 -5.15 -18.49 17.95
CA VAL A 371 -4.79 -19.90 18.17
C VAL A 371 -3.26 -20.05 18.25
N LEU A 372 -2.51 -19.38 17.37
CA LEU A 372 -1.04 -19.42 17.40
C LEU A 372 -0.47 -18.84 18.69
N THR A 373 -1.10 -17.82 19.29
CA THR A 373 -0.63 -17.27 20.59
C THR A 373 -0.79 -18.26 21.73
N LYS A 374 -1.76 -19.18 21.64
CA LYS A 374 -1.98 -20.23 22.67
C LYS A 374 -1.02 -21.41 22.51
N ILE A 375 -0.63 -21.73 21.27
CA ILE A 375 0.23 -22.90 20.97
C ILE A 375 1.72 -22.56 21.15
N ARG A 376 2.14 -21.36 20.74
CA ARG A 376 3.54 -20.93 20.80
C ARG A 376 3.69 -19.85 21.86
N GLY A 377 4.48 -20.12 22.90
CA GLY A 377 4.83 -19.10 23.92
C GLY A 377 5.35 -17.80 23.29
N SER A 378 5.25 -16.69 24.03
CA SER A 378 5.80 -15.41 23.61
C SER A 378 7.33 -15.47 23.72
N ALA A 379 8.04 -15.25 22.64
CA ALA A 379 9.48 -14.95 22.69
C ALA A 379 9.64 -13.49 23.17
N ARG A 380 9.62 -13.26 24.48
CA ARG A 380 9.65 -11.92 25.10
C ARG A 380 11.03 -11.28 25.16
N GLU A 381 12.07 -11.89 24.64
CA GLU A 381 13.44 -11.50 24.99
C GLU A 381 14.01 -10.35 24.13
N HIS A 382 13.50 -10.06 22.92
CA HIS A 382 14.02 -8.95 22.08
C HIS A 382 12.91 -8.37 21.20
N PHE A 383 12.35 -7.22 21.59
CA PHE A 383 11.50 -6.42 20.68
C PHE A 383 12.36 -5.38 19.96
N THR A 384 12.35 -5.41 18.63
CA THR A 384 12.85 -4.30 17.81
C THR A 384 11.85 -3.15 17.85
N GLU A 385 12.32 -1.89 17.93
CA GLU A 385 11.42 -0.73 17.87
C GLU A 385 10.58 -0.73 16.60
N PHE A 386 9.30 -0.36 16.73
CA PHE A 386 8.38 -0.31 15.62
C PHE A 386 8.78 0.81 14.65
N GLU A 387 9.07 0.46 13.42
CA GLU A 387 9.25 1.40 12.33
C GLU A 387 7.97 1.52 11.50
N MET A 388 7.56 2.76 11.22
CA MET A 388 6.41 3.00 10.34
C MET A 388 6.76 2.56 8.92
N ALA A 389 6.00 1.61 8.40
CA ALA A 389 6.10 1.17 7.01
C ALA A 389 4.73 1.24 6.34
N THR A 390 4.67 1.77 5.14
CA THR A 390 3.55 1.54 4.23
C THR A 390 3.88 0.33 3.36
N THR A 391 2.89 -0.34 2.81
CA THR A 391 3.11 -1.39 1.79
C THR A 391 3.83 -0.85 0.56
N VAL A 392 3.79 0.45 0.38
CA VAL A 392 4.47 1.24 -0.62
C VAL A 392 5.91 1.55 -0.19
N GLY A 393 6.14 1.86 1.09
CA GLY A 393 7.45 2.16 1.68
C GLY A 393 8.18 0.96 2.32
N ALA A 394 7.58 -0.23 2.25
CA ALA A 394 8.13 -1.42 2.88
C ALA A 394 9.44 -1.92 2.25
N GLN A 395 9.66 -1.64 0.96
CA GLN A 395 10.91 -2.02 0.30
C GLN A 395 12.10 -1.27 0.89
N GLY A 396 11.92 0.00 1.22
CA GLY A 396 12.95 0.81 1.88
C GLY A 396 13.21 0.41 3.32
N ALA A 397 12.17 0.13 4.10
CA ALA A 397 12.30 -0.35 5.47
C ALA A 397 13.00 -1.72 5.55
N ILE A 398 12.78 -2.58 4.55
CA ILE A 398 13.36 -3.91 4.45
C ILE A 398 14.89 -3.89 4.21
N THR A 399 15.42 -2.86 3.55
CA THR A 399 16.86 -2.77 3.27
C THR A 399 17.68 -2.32 4.49
N LEU A 400 17.03 -1.98 5.57
CA LEU A 400 17.63 -1.36 6.73
C LEU A 400 17.33 -2.19 7.98
N ASP A 401 18.27 -3.04 8.42
CA ASP A 401 18.15 -3.75 9.68
C ASP A 401 18.49 -2.80 10.87
N PRO A 402 17.55 -2.52 11.78
CA PRO A 402 17.82 -1.67 12.95
C PRO A 402 18.83 -2.28 13.94
N ARG A 403 19.24 -3.53 13.75
CA ARG A 403 20.13 -4.26 14.67
C ARG A 403 21.60 -4.31 14.23
N VAL A 404 21.94 -3.80 13.05
CA VAL A 404 23.34 -3.80 12.54
C VAL A 404 24.27 -2.93 13.40
N GLU A 405 23.73 -2.09 14.28
CA GLU A 405 24.48 -1.16 15.12
C GLU A 405 24.90 -1.72 16.50
N SER A 406 24.53 -2.96 16.81
CA SER A 406 24.83 -3.55 18.14
C SER A 406 26.00 -4.53 18.15
N GLU A 407 26.73 -4.70 17.07
CA GLU A 407 27.99 -5.43 16.99
C GLU A 407 29.14 -4.48 16.68
#